data_2c97ff21efb26890ab086b07ebf0bfd6
#
_entry.id   2c97ff21efb26890ab086b07ebf0bfd6
#
_cell.length_a   1.000
_cell.length_b   1.000
_cell.length_c   1.000
_cell.angle_alpha   90.00
_cell.angle_beta   90.00
_cell.angle_gamma   90.00
#
_symmetry.space_group_name_H-M   'P 1'
#
loop_
_entity.id
_entity.type
_entity.pdbx_description
1 polymer ?
#
loop_
_entity_poly.entity_id
_entity_poly.type
_entity_poly.pdbx_seq_one_letter_code
_entity_poly.pdbx_strand_id
1 'polypeptide(L)'
;MCLSLKVLDEGIKEMARRVLKSEDGTIMSDHATLIRGRIMNSAKELLAKEGYSKTTIRKIVEHSGVLTGSIYYFFKNKEDIFRAILLELVRDCINKINQNCCDESPLFKYAAVCQVELKVLADYKIVRETYLEGYNSTIIFEGMVAQFVEMARGLFDDTEYECSDEGYYQNTLMVKGAMHACLSEMFFRREVDSAGTRESLLRLALGVFGVKEAEINGIVEKIRSMNDTWERIGKEMVEHPLVK
;
A
#
# COMPACT_ATOMS: atom_id res chain seq x y z
N MET A 1 13.00 -13.68 19.94
CA MET A 1 13.19 -13.32 18.52
C MET A 1 12.17 -13.97 17.57
N CYS A 2 11.29 -14.84 18.01
CA CYS A 2 10.29 -15.51 17.16
C CYS A 2 8.83 -15.07 17.40
N LEU A 3 8.56 -14.23 18.41
CA LEU A 3 7.20 -13.78 18.77
C LEU A 3 6.69 -12.64 17.87
N SER A 4 7.52 -11.69 17.48
CA SER A 4 7.16 -10.55 16.62
C SER A 4 6.71 -10.98 15.21
N LEU A 5 7.32 -12.05 14.66
CA LEU A 5 6.92 -12.62 13.38
C LEU A 5 5.55 -13.31 13.44
N LYS A 6 5.16 -13.87 14.58
CA LYS A 6 3.83 -14.49 14.75
C LYS A 6 2.72 -13.45 14.82
N VAL A 7 2.95 -12.31 15.46
CA VAL A 7 1.96 -11.23 15.58
C VAL A 7 1.73 -10.57 14.22
N LEU A 8 2.79 -10.32 13.44
CA LEU A 8 2.66 -9.82 12.05
C LEU A 8 1.93 -10.83 11.15
N ASP A 9 2.26 -12.12 11.26
CA ASP A 9 1.61 -13.18 10.49
C ASP A 9 0.14 -13.35 10.90
N GLU A 10 -0.20 -13.20 12.19
CA GLU A 10 -1.58 -13.21 12.68
C GLU A 10 -2.35 -11.96 12.30
N GLY A 11 -1.75 -10.77 12.37
CA GLY A 11 -2.36 -9.52 11.92
C GLY A 11 -2.64 -9.54 10.41
N ILE A 12 -1.67 -10.01 9.61
CA ILE A 12 -1.82 -10.19 8.15
C ILE A 12 -2.87 -11.26 7.86
N LYS A 13 -2.89 -12.36 8.61
CA LYS A 13 -3.92 -13.42 8.48
C LYS A 13 -5.29 -12.93 8.88
N GLU A 14 -5.40 -12.10 9.90
CA GLU A 14 -6.69 -11.51 10.32
C GLU A 14 -7.18 -10.48 9.31
N MET A 15 -6.30 -9.63 8.76
CA MET A 15 -6.65 -8.78 7.61
C MET A 15 -7.07 -9.60 6.39
N ALA A 16 -6.36 -10.69 6.09
CA ALA A 16 -6.73 -11.61 5.02
C ALA A 16 -8.11 -12.24 5.27
N ARG A 17 -8.40 -12.65 6.52
CA ARG A 17 -9.72 -13.18 6.90
C ARG A 17 -10.82 -12.13 6.75
N ARG A 18 -10.58 -10.85 7.09
CA ARG A 18 -11.56 -9.77 6.91
C ARG A 18 -11.86 -9.48 5.44
N VAL A 19 -10.88 -9.62 4.56
CA VAL A 19 -11.06 -9.45 3.10
C VAL A 19 -11.74 -10.64 2.44
N LEU A 20 -11.57 -11.84 3.00
CA LEU A 20 -12.22 -13.08 2.55
C LEU A 20 -13.63 -13.27 3.15
N LYS A 21 -14.05 -12.38 4.07
CA LYS A 21 -15.41 -12.37 4.60
C LYS A 21 -16.27 -11.43 3.75
N SER A 22 -17.48 -11.88 3.41
CA SER A 22 -18.54 -11.00 2.93
C SER A 22 -18.93 -9.99 4.03
N GLU A 23 -19.67 -8.93 3.70
CA GLU A 23 -20.12 -7.92 4.67
C GLU A 23 -20.89 -8.53 5.86
N ASP A 24 -21.45 -9.73 5.71
CA ASP A 24 -22.13 -10.50 6.76
C ASP A 24 -21.23 -11.42 7.60
N GLY A 25 -19.91 -11.40 7.37
CA GLY A 25 -18.92 -12.18 8.12
C GLY A 25 -18.74 -13.63 7.66
N THR A 26 -19.41 -14.07 6.59
CA THR A 26 -19.30 -15.43 6.04
C THR A 26 -17.99 -15.59 5.25
N ILE A 27 -17.31 -16.75 5.37
CA ILE A 27 -16.12 -17.07 4.56
C ILE A 27 -16.56 -17.27 3.11
N MET A 28 -15.94 -16.53 2.19
CA MET A 28 -16.22 -16.66 0.76
C MET A 28 -15.82 -18.05 0.27
N SER A 29 -16.63 -18.64 -0.61
CA SER A 29 -16.26 -19.89 -1.28
C SER A 29 -15.05 -19.69 -2.18
N ASP A 30 -14.30 -20.75 -2.47
CA ASP A 30 -13.14 -20.71 -3.37
C ASP A 30 -13.51 -20.11 -4.74
N HIS A 31 -14.69 -20.42 -5.26
CA HIS A 31 -15.20 -19.86 -6.51
C HIS A 31 -15.46 -18.35 -6.42
N ALA A 32 -16.03 -17.86 -5.31
CA ALA A 32 -16.25 -16.43 -5.10
C ALA A 32 -14.92 -15.66 -4.96
N THR A 33 -13.96 -16.24 -4.26
CA THR A 33 -12.60 -15.70 -4.14
C THR A 33 -11.92 -15.59 -5.51
N LEU A 34 -12.03 -16.60 -6.35
CA LEU A 34 -11.50 -16.61 -7.71
C LEU A 34 -12.12 -15.50 -8.58
N ILE A 35 -13.45 -15.35 -8.55
CA ILE A 35 -14.16 -14.31 -9.33
C ILE A 35 -13.75 -12.93 -8.84
N ARG A 36 -13.71 -12.70 -7.53
CA ARG A 36 -13.24 -11.43 -6.94
C ARG A 36 -11.82 -11.11 -7.37
N GLY A 37 -10.92 -12.10 -7.35
CA GLY A 37 -9.54 -11.96 -7.81
C GLY A 37 -9.45 -11.58 -9.29
N ARG A 38 -10.25 -12.21 -10.17
CA ARG A 38 -10.31 -11.86 -11.61
C ARG A 38 -10.75 -10.41 -11.84
N ILE A 39 -11.76 -9.95 -11.11
CA ILE A 39 -12.23 -8.55 -11.18
C ILE A 39 -11.10 -7.59 -10.77
N MET A 40 -10.44 -7.85 -9.66
CA MET A 40 -9.37 -7.01 -9.13
C MET A 40 -8.15 -6.98 -10.05
N ASN A 41 -7.71 -8.13 -10.58
CA ASN A 41 -6.59 -8.20 -11.51
C ASN A 41 -6.89 -7.43 -12.78
N SER A 42 -8.06 -7.63 -13.38
CA SER A 42 -8.50 -6.89 -14.57
C SER A 42 -8.58 -5.39 -14.34
N ALA A 43 -9.10 -4.97 -13.19
CA ALA A 43 -9.16 -3.56 -12.82
C ALA A 43 -7.76 -2.97 -12.61
N LYS A 44 -6.85 -3.69 -11.95
CA LYS A 44 -5.45 -3.29 -11.76
C LYS A 44 -4.74 -3.05 -13.09
N GLU A 45 -4.87 -3.98 -14.04
CA GLU A 45 -4.26 -3.85 -15.37
C GLU A 45 -4.79 -2.62 -16.12
N LEU A 46 -6.10 -2.39 -16.08
CA LEU A 46 -6.71 -1.19 -16.69
C LEU A 46 -6.26 0.10 -16.00
N LEU A 47 -6.21 0.13 -14.68
CA LEU A 47 -5.72 1.27 -13.90
C LEU A 47 -4.26 1.58 -14.22
N ALA A 48 -3.39 0.58 -14.33
CA ALA A 48 -1.98 0.76 -14.67
C ALA A 48 -1.78 1.22 -16.13
N LYS A 49 -2.68 0.82 -17.04
CA LYS A 49 -2.59 1.14 -18.47
C LYS A 49 -3.24 2.47 -18.85
N GLU A 50 -4.41 2.75 -18.29
CA GLU A 50 -5.27 3.84 -18.74
C GLU A 50 -5.50 4.92 -17.67
N GLY A 51 -5.19 4.64 -16.41
CA GLY A 51 -5.48 5.50 -15.27
C GLY A 51 -6.90 5.35 -14.73
N TYR A 52 -7.14 5.99 -13.58
CA TYR A 52 -8.40 5.86 -12.84
C TYR A 52 -9.60 6.41 -13.62
N SER A 53 -9.50 7.62 -14.19
CA SER A 53 -10.62 8.29 -14.88
C SER A 53 -11.13 7.50 -16.08
N LYS A 54 -10.24 6.81 -16.82
CA LYS A 54 -10.60 6.04 -18.02
C LYS A 54 -11.05 4.62 -17.72
N THR A 55 -10.74 4.09 -16.54
CA THR A 55 -11.19 2.78 -16.08
C THR A 55 -12.65 2.87 -15.64
N THR A 56 -13.52 2.04 -16.22
CA THR A 56 -14.95 2.00 -15.93
C THR A 56 -15.39 0.57 -15.59
N ILE A 57 -16.49 0.42 -14.85
CA ILE A 57 -17.09 -0.90 -14.56
C ILE A 57 -17.32 -1.69 -15.86
N ARG A 58 -17.81 -1.03 -16.93
CA ARG A 58 -18.01 -1.67 -18.22
C ARG A 58 -16.72 -2.25 -18.79
N LYS A 59 -15.62 -1.52 -18.78
CA LYS A 59 -14.31 -2.02 -19.24
C LYS A 59 -13.81 -3.17 -18.38
N ILE A 60 -14.03 -3.10 -17.06
CA ILE A 60 -13.66 -4.19 -16.14
C ILE A 60 -14.47 -5.46 -16.47
N VAL A 61 -15.77 -5.35 -16.76
CA VAL A 61 -16.62 -6.46 -17.24
C VAL A 61 -16.05 -7.05 -18.51
N GLU A 62 -15.81 -6.21 -19.52
CA GLU A 62 -15.30 -6.64 -20.84
C GLU A 62 -13.92 -7.30 -20.72
N HIS A 63 -13.03 -6.77 -19.88
CA HIS A 63 -11.67 -7.28 -19.71
C HIS A 63 -11.62 -8.57 -18.84
N SER A 64 -12.39 -8.63 -17.76
CA SER A 64 -12.41 -9.75 -16.84
C SER A 64 -13.23 -10.94 -17.37
N GLY A 65 -14.17 -10.71 -18.29
CA GLY A 65 -15.15 -11.69 -18.71
C GLY A 65 -16.14 -12.09 -17.60
N VAL A 66 -16.24 -11.30 -16.52
CA VAL A 66 -17.14 -11.53 -15.40
C VAL A 66 -18.44 -10.77 -15.65
N LEU A 67 -19.59 -11.37 -15.36
CA LEU A 67 -20.89 -10.72 -15.53
C LEU A 67 -21.03 -9.47 -14.64
N THR A 68 -21.69 -8.44 -15.15
CA THR A 68 -21.94 -7.18 -14.43
C THR A 68 -22.57 -7.41 -13.06
N GLY A 69 -23.55 -8.32 -12.93
CA GLY A 69 -24.18 -8.66 -11.66
C GLY A 69 -23.19 -9.23 -10.64
N SER A 70 -22.20 -10.01 -11.09
CA SER A 70 -21.17 -10.54 -10.20
C SER A 70 -20.22 -9.43 -9.70
N ILE A 71 -19.95 -8.40 -10.51
CA ILE A 71 -19.14 -7.26 -10.04
C ILE A 71 -19.87 -6.55 -8.90
N TYR A 72 -21.16 -6.23 -9.06
CA TYR A 72 -21.95 -5.54 -8.03
C TYR A 72 -22.23 -6.40 -6.79
N TYR A 73 -22.09 -7.71 -6.89
CA TYR A 73 -22.10 -8.59 -5.72
C TYR A 73 -20.88 -8.38 -4.81
N PHE A 74 -19.69 -8.13 -5.40
CA PHE A 74 -18.45 -7.96 -4.64
C PHE A 74 -18.09 -6.51 -4.34
N PHE A 75 -18.49 -5.58 -5.19
CA PHE A 75 -18.06 -4.18 -5.14
C PHE A 75 -19.23 -3.24 -5.47
N LYS A 76 -19.48 -2.27 -4.60
CA LYS A 76 -20.58 -1.31 -4.76
C LYS A 76 -20.35 -0.36 -5.96
N ASN A 77 -19.12 0.00 -6.20
CA ASN A 77 -18.70 0.95 -7.25
C ASN A 77 -17.23 0.77 -7.63
N LYS A 78 -16.74 1.60 -8.55
CA LYS A 78 -15.34 1.60 -8.99
C LYS A 78 -14.37 1.98 -7.86
N GLU A 79 -14.75 2.89 -6.98
CA GLU A 79 -13.92 3.31 -5.85
C GLU A 79 -13.67 2.17 -4.87
N ASP A 80 -14.67 1.33 -4.64
CA ASP A 80 -14.56 0.15 -3.78
C ASP A 80 -13.60 -0.90 -4.37
N ILE A 81 -13.64 -1.11 -5.69
CA ILE A 81 -12.64 -1.94 -6.39
C ILE A 81 -11.24 -1.35 -6.24
N PHE A 82 -11.09 -0.05 -6.45
CA PHE A 82 -9.79 0.61 -6.35
C PHE A 82 -9.23 0.57 -4.93
N ARG A 83 -10.05 0.83 -3.94
CA ARG A 83 -9.69 0.68 -2.53
C ARG A 83 -9.21 -0.74 -2.24
N ALA A 84 -9.94 -1.76 -2.68
CA ALA A 84 -9.54 -3.15 -2.49
C ALA A 84 -8.19 -3.48 -3.15
N ILE A 85 -7.93 -2.95 -4.35
CA ILE A 85 -6.64 -3.10 -5.04
C ILE A 85 -5.50 -2.48 -4.22
N LEU A 86 -5.67 -1.25 -3.72
CA LEU A 86 -4.65 -0.58 -2.90
C LEU A 86 -4.34 -1.38 -1.62
N LEU A 87 -5.38 -1.89 -0.97
CA LEU A 87 -5.23 -2.72 0.22
C LEU A 87 -4.41 -4.00 -0.07
N GLU A 88 -4.66 -4.66 -1.20
CA GLU A 88 -3.88 -5.84 -1.60
C GLU A 88 -2.44 -5.49 -1.99
N LEU A 89 -2.22 -4.36 -2.68
CA LEU A 89 -0.87 -3.91 -3.03
C LEU A 89 -0.01 -3.62 -1.80
N VAL A 90 -0.57 -2.95 -0.79
CA VAL A 90 0.18 -2.70 0.46
C VAL A 90 0.49 -4.02 1.17
N ARG A 91 -0.45 -4.97 1.22
CA ARG A 91 -0.23 -6.30 1.79
C ARG A 91 0.87 -7.06 1.04
N ASP A 92 0.83 -7.07 -0.30
CA ASP A 92 1.86 -7.70 -1.12
C ASP A 92 3.23 -7.05 -0.88
N CYS A 93 3.28 -5.72 -0.77
CA CYS A 93 4.49 -4.99 -0.42
C CYS A 93 5.07 -5.45 0.92
N ILE A 94 4.25 -5.49 1.98
CA ILE A 94 4.68 -5.94 3.31
C ILE A 94 5.21 -7.38 3.25
N ASN A 95 4.53 -8.28 2.55
CA ASN A 95 4.97 -9.67 2.38
C ASN A 95 6.33 -9.74 1.67
N LYS A 96 6.51 -8.99 0.59
CA LYS A 96 7.80 -8.93 -0.15
C LYS A 96 8.92 -8.36 0.71
N ILE A 97 8.65 -7.31 1.49
CA ILE A 97 9.63 -6.75 2.43
C ILE A 97 10.00 -7.80 3.49
N ASN A 98 9.03 -8.50 4.08
CA ASN A 98 9.31 -9.55 5.07
C ASN A 98 10.14 -10.70 4.48
N GLN A 99 9.92 -11.07 3.22
CA GLN A 99 10.69 -12.11 2.54
C GLN A 99 12.12 -11.69 2.21
N ASN A 100 12.31 -10.43 1.81
CA ASN A 100 13.63 -9.92 1.39
C ASN A 100 14.45 -9.32 2.55
N CYS A 101 13.80 -8.96 3.66
CA CYS A 101 14.36 -8.23 4.79
C CYS A 101 13.95 -8.87 6.12
N CYS A 102 13.95 -10.21 6.21
CA CYS A 102 13.44 -10.95 7.38
C CYS A 102 14.17 -10.58 8.69
N ASP A 103 15.46 -10.35 8.62
CA ASP A 103 16.32 -10.06 9.79
C ASP A 103 16.41 -8.57 10.14
N GLU A 104 15.72 -7.71 9.39
CA GLU A 104 15.76 -6.28 9.60
C GLU A 104 14.83 -5.81 10.72
N SER A 105 15.17 -4.66 11.32
CA SER A 105 14.38 -4.05 12.39
C SER A 105 12.96 -3.65 11.92
N PRO A 106 11.99 -3.55 12.82
CA PRO A 106 10.66 -3.02 12.52
C PRO A 106 10.69 -1.64 11.83
N LEU A 107 11.55 -0.74 12.30
CA LEU A 107 11.75 0.59 11.69
C LEU A 107 12.25 0.50 10.25
N PHE A 108 13.22 -0.38 9.99
CA PHE A 108 13.70 -0.58 8.62
C PHE A 108 12.60 -1.10 7.72
N LYS A 109 11.80 -2.07 8.16
CA LYS A 109 10.68 -2.62 7.39
C LYS A 109 9.62 -1.57 7.09
N TYR A 110 9.28 -0.73 8.08
CA TYR A 110 8.37 0.40 7.89
C TYR A 110 8.89 1.38 6.82
N ALA A 111 10.16 1.79 6.94
CA ALA A 111 10.80 2.67 5.97
C ALA A 111 10.88 2.02 4.57
N ALA A 112 11.14 0.71 4.48
CA ALA A 112 11.20 -0.02 3.23
C ALA A 112 9.84 -0.06 2.50
N VAL A 113 8.72 -0.23 3.22
CA VAL A 113 7.38 -0.14 2.62
C VAL A 113 7.14 1.27 2.07
N CYS A 114 7.44 2.31 2.83
CA CYS A 114 7.35 3.70 2.37
C CYS A 114 8.25 3.94 1.14
N GLN A 115 9.48 3.42 1.14
CA GLN A 115 10.40 3.55 0.01
C GLN A 115 9.89 2.90 -1.26
N VAL A 116 9.35 1.68 -1.19
CA VAL A 116 8.77 0.99 -2.36
C VAL A 116 7.57 1.77 -2.90
N GLU A 117 6.67 2.23 -2.03
CA GLU A 117 5.54 3.08 -2.43
C GLU A 117 6.02 4.32 -3.18
N LEU A 118 6.95 5.09 -2.60
CA LEU A 118 7.51 6.30 -3.21
C LEU A 118 8.25 6.03 -4.52
N LYS A 119 8.97 4.91 -4.62
CA LYS A 119 9.69 4.50 -5.82
C LYS A 119 8.74 4.19 -6.96
N VAL A 120 7.66 3.41 -6.70
CA VAL A 120 6.62 3.11 -7.69
C VAL A 120 5.96 4.39 -8.18
N LEU A 121 5.64 5.32 -7.28
CA LEU A 121 5.02 6.60 -7.64
C LEU A 121 5.97 7.51 -8.42
N ALA A 122 7.29 7.42 -8.22
CA ALA A 122 8.27 8.16 -9.00
C ALA A 122 8.42 7.58 -10.42
N ASP A 123 8.52 6.25 -10.54
CA ASP A 123 8.88 5.57 -11.78
C ASP A 123 7.69 5.36 -12.74
N TYR A 124 6.46 5.24 -12.22
CA TYR A 124 5.27 4.92 -13.02
C TYR A 124 4.26 6.08 -13.04
N LYS A 125 4.35 6.93 -14.06
CA LYS A 125 3.51 8.13 -14.20
C LYS A 125 2.00 7.84 -14.07
N ILE A 126 1.49 6.84 -14.79
CA ILE A 126 0.04 6.51 -14.76
C ILE A 126 -0.38 6.01 -13.39
N VAL A 127 0.47 5.22 -12.72
CA VAL A 127 0.22 4.75 -11.35
C VAL A 127 0.18 5.94 -10.38
N ARG A 128 1.12 6.88 -10.51
CA ARG A 128 1.15 8.11 -9.71
C ARG A 128 -0.13 8.95 -9.89
N GLU A 129 -0.55 9.17 -11.14
CA GLU A 129 -1.79 9.90 -11.45
C GLU A 129 -3.02 9.20 -10.84
N THR A 130 -3.10 7.89 -11.00
CA THR A 130 -4.16 7.05 -10.42
C THR A 130 -4.17 7.13 -8.89
N TYR A 131 -2.99 7.12 -8.28
CA TYR A 131 -2.83 7.18 -6.83
C TYR A 131 -3.26 8.55 -6.28
N LEU A 132 -2.91 9.64 -6.98
CA LEU A 132 -3.36 10.98 -6.61
C LEU A 132 -4.89 11.14 -6.70
N GLU A 133 -5.53 10.56 -7.73
CA GLU A 133 -7.00 10.53 -7.79
C GLU A 133 -7.60 9.76 -6.59
N GLY A 134 -6.92 8.70 -6.13
CA GLY A 134 -7.28 7.98 -4.91
C GLY A 134 -7.19 8.84 -3.65
N TYR A 135 -6.15 9.65 -3.52
CA TYR A 135 -6.01 10.59 -2.39
C TYR A 135 -7.12 11.65 -2.34
N ASN A 136 -7.73 11.98 -3.47
CA ASN A 136 -8.85 12.91 -3.54
C ASN A 136 -10.20 12.27 -3.21
N SER A 137 -10.27 10.95 -3.08
CA SER A 137 -11.46 10.22 -2.61
C SER A 137 -11.36 9.97 -1.12
N THR A 138 -12.28 10.51 -0.32
CA THR A 138 -12.33 10.33 1.14
C THR A 138 -12.32 8.85 1.51
N ILE A 139 -13.14 8.03 0.82
CA ILE A 139 -13.27 6.59 1.10
C ILE A 139 -11.95 5.84 0.86
N ILE A 140 -11.25 6.19 -0.23
CA ILE A 140 -9.97 5.55 -0.58
C ILE A 140 -8.88 6.01 0.39
N PHE A 141 -8.83 7.31 0.68
CA PHE A 141 -7.83 7.89 1.58
C PHE A 141 -7.96 7.34 3.01
N GLU A 142 -9.18 7.29 3.56
CA GLU A 142 -9.43 6.66 4.86
C GLU A 142 -9.00 5.19 4.89
N GLY A 143 -9.27 4.45 3.82
CA GLY A 143 -8.82 3.06 3.70
C GLY A 143 -7.29 2.92 3.71
N MET A 144 -6.58 3.80 2.99
CA MET A 144 -5.11 3.83 2.99
C MET A 144 -4.56 4.17 4.38
N VAL A 145 -5.09 5.20 5.04
CA VAL A 145 -4.67 5.57 6.40
C VAL A 145 -4.88 4.40 7.36
N ALA A 146 -6.08 3.82 7.38
CA ALA A 146 -6.38 2.69 8.26
C ALA A 146 -5.40 1.51 8.07
N GLN A 147 -5.04 1.18 6.83
CA GLN A 147 -4.12 0.09 6.55
C GLN A 147 -2.69 0.38 7.01
N PHE A 148 -2.21 1.60 6.82
CA PHE A 148 -0.88 1.98 7.30
C PHE A 148 -0.83 2.10 8.83
N VAL A 149 -1.93 2.47 9.49
CA VAL A 149 -2.08 2.38 10.95
C VAL A 149 -1.91 0.95 11.43
N GLU A 150 -2.63 -0.01 10.82
CA GLU A 150 -2.51 -1.43 11.18
C GLU A 150 -1.10 -1.97 10.92
N MET A 151 -0.44 -1.54 9.83
CA MET A 151 0.94 -1.90 9.55
C MET A 151 1.89 -1.35 10.61
N ALA A 152 1.77 -0.05 10.95
CA ALA A 152 2.63 0.57 11.95
C ALA A 152 2.45 -0.08 13.32
N ARG A 153 1.20 -0.34 13.73
CA ARG A 153 0.88 -1.08 14.95
C ARG A 153 1.55 -2.46 14.95
N GLY A 154 1.34 -3.26 13.92
CA GLY A 154 1.91 -4.61 13.84
C GLY A 154 3.44 -4.64 13.80
N LEU A 155 4.11 -3.53 13.47
CA LEU A 155 5.56 -3.41 13.50
C LEU A 155 6.08 -2.86 14.84
N PHE A 156 5.34 -1.95 15.48
CA PHE A 156 5.84 -1.15 16.61
C PHE A 156 5.26 -1.54 17.97
N ASP A 157 4.15 -2.27 18.03
CA ASP A 157 3.65 -2.81 19.29
C ASP A 157 4.74 -3.65 19.98
N ASP A 158 4.84 -3.55 21.28
CA ASP A 158 5.89 -4.18 22.11
C ASP A 158 7.32 -3.67 21.80
N THR A 159 7.48 -2.52 21.15
CA THR A 159 8.77 -1.86 20.92
C THR A 159 8.83 -0.51 21.64
N GLU A 160 10.01 0.14 21.63
CA GLU A 160 10.16 1.49 22.16
C GLU A 160 9.42 2.58 21.34
N TYR A 161 8.88 2.22 20.16
CA TYR A 161 8.13 3.08 19.24
C TYR A 161 6.62 2.87 19.32
N GLU A 162 6.18 2.04 20.28
CA GLU A 162 4.75 1.85 20.57
C GLU A 162 4.10 3.17 20.97
N CYS A 163 2.92 3.41 20.45
CA CYS A 163 2.12 4.57 20.82
C CYS A 163 0.63 4.20 20.95
N SER A 164 -0.18 5.12 21.44
CA SER A 164 -1.63 4.91 21.53
C SER A 164 -2.25 4.75 20.14
N ASP A 165 -3.46 4.19 20.07
CA ASP A 165 -4.24 4.07 18.83
C ASP A 165 -4.39 5.42 18.12
N GLU A 166 -4.66 6.48 18.88
CA GLU A 166 -4.71 7.84 18.37
C GLU A 166 -3.34 8.32 17.87
N GLY A 167 -2.24 7.95 18.55
CA GLY A 167 -0.88 8.23 18.12
C GLY A 167 -0.54 7.58 16.78
N TYR A 168 -0.87 6.31 16.61
CA TYR A 168 -0.70 5.61 15.31
C TYR A 168 -1.49 6.29 14.20
N TYR A 169 -2.73 6.67 14.48
CA TYR A 169 -3.59 7.35 13.52
C TYR A 169 -3.01 8.72 13.11
N GLN A 170 -2.67 9.56 14.09
CA GLN A 170 -2.15 10.91 13.83
C GLN A 170 -0.81 10.88 13.10
N ASN A 171 0.13 10.01 13.51
CA ASN A 171 1.42 9.84 12.85
C ASN A 171 1.26 9.39 11.41
N THR A 172 0.40 8.40 11.17
CA THR A 172 0.11 7.91 9.81
C THR A 172 -0.54 9.00 8.96
N LEU A 173 -1.48 9.76 9.52
CA LEU A 173 -2.14 10.84 8.81
C LEU A 173 -1.15 11.93 8.38
N MET A 174 -0.18 12.30 9.24
CA MET A 174 0.88 13.25 8.90
C MET A 174 1.75 12.73 7.76
N VAL A 175 2.19 11.46 7.80
CA VAL A 175 2.99 10.85 6.74
C VAL A 175 2.23 10.83 5.41
N LYS A 176 0.98 10.37 5.42
CA LYS A 176 0.14 10.30 4.19
C LYS A 176 -0.20 11.69 3.67
N GLY A 177 -0.43 12.67 4.53
CA GLY A 177 -0.63 14.06 4.14
C GLY A 177 0.62 14.65 3.47
N ALA A 178 1.82 14.41 4.00
CA ALA A 178 3.07 14.84 3.39
C ALA A 178 3.30 14.16 2.02
N MET A 179 3.03 12.86 1.90
CA MET A 179 3.08 12.14 0.62
C MET A 179 2.11 12.73 -0.40
N HIS A 180 0.87 13.02 -0.01
CA HIS A 180 -0.11 13.67 -0.88
C HIS A 180 0.38 15.04 -1.38
N ALA A 181 0.95 15.87 -0.50
CA ALA A 181 1.50 17.16 -0.86
C ALA A 181 2.65 17.02 -1.89
N CYS A 182 3.58 16.09 -1.67
CA CYS A 182 4.68 15.82 -2.59
C CYS A 182 4.20 15.29 -3.96
N LEU A 183 3.21 14.41 -3.96
CA LEU A 183 2.61 13.91 -5.20
C LEU A 183 1.91 15.04 -5.97
N SER A 184 1.18 15.89 -5.27
CA SER A 184 0.53 17.06 -5.86
C SER A 184 1.56 18.02 -6.47
N GLU A 185 2.68 18.26 -5.80
CA GLU A 185 3.75 19.11 -6.31
C GLU A 185 4.34 18.58 -7.63
N MET A 186 4.45 17.27 -7.82
CA MET A 186 4.93 16.66 -9.06
C MET A 186 4.05 17.00 -10.29
N PHE A 187 2.82 17.46 -10.06
CA PHE A 187 1.95 17.96 -11.16
C PHE A 187 2.17 19.44 -11.46
N PHE A 188 2.57 20.24 -10.45
CA PHE A 188 2.77 21.68 -10.63
C PHE A 188 4.18 22.03 -11.10
N ARG A 189 5.18 21.26 -10.69
CA ARG A 189 6.58 21.42 -11.08
C ARG A 189 7.00 20.28 -12.00
N ARG A 190 7.54 20.62 -13.16
CA ARG A 190 7.99 19.64 -14.15
C ARG A 190 9.29 18.91 -13.77
N GLU A 191 10.06 19.47 -12.83
CA GLU A 191 11.31 18.91 -12.32
C GLU A 191 11.26 18.90 -10.79
N VAL A 192 11.10 17.72 -10.21
CA VAL A 192 11.22 17.51 -8.77
C VAL A 192 12.45 16.63 -8.56
N ASP A 193 13.34 17.02 -7.65
CA ASP A 193 14.36 16.11 -7.11
C ASP A 193 13.64 14.97 -6.36
N SER A 194 13.28 13.95 -7.13
CA SER A 194 12.56 12.80 -6.59
C SER A 194 13.37 12.01 -5.56
N ALA A 195 14.70 12.10 -5.59
CA ALA A 195 15.58 11.41 -4.65
C ALA A 195 15.61 12.15 -3.30
N GLY A 196 15.85 13.44 -3.30
CA GLY A 196 15.83 14.27 -2.08
C GLY A 196 14.45 14.31 -1.43
N THR A 197 13.39 14.40 -2.23
CA THR A 197 12.01 14.35 -1.72
C THR A 197 11.70 13.02 -1.05
N ARG A 198 12.09 11.88 -1.66
CA ARG A 198 11.92 10.56 -1.04
C ARG A 198 12.65 10.44 0.28
N GLU A 199 13.91 10.87 0.34
CA GLU A 199 14.68 10.86 1.58
C GLU A 199 14.02 11.70 2.67
N SER A 200 13.57 12.92 2.34
CA SER A 200 12.88 13.79 3.29
C SER A 200 11.59 13.17 3.83
N LEU A 201 10.83 12.49 2.97
CA LEU A 201 9.61 11.76 3.38
C LEU A 201 9.93 10.56 4.28
N LEU A 202 11.01 9.79 4.01
CA LEU A 202 11.43 8.70 4.90
C LEU A 202 11.86 9.22 6.27
N ARG A 203 12.61 10.32 6.31
CA ARG A 203 13.00 10.98 7.57
C ARG A 203 11.78 11.43 8.38
N LEU A 204 10.82 12.07 7.72
CA LEU A 204 9.56 12.46 8.33
C LEU A 204 8.80 11.24 8.84
N ALA A 205 8.68 10.18 8.02
CA ALA A 205 7.93 8.97 8.35
C ALA A 205 8.48 8.23 9.58
N LEU A 206 9.80 8.26 9.80
CA LEU A 206 10.43 7.73 11.00
C LEU A 206 10.38 8.73 12.16
N GLY A 207 10.60 10.02 11.87
CA GLY A 207 10.66 11.07 12.88
C GLY A 207 9.35 11.27 13.63
N VAL A 208 8.18 11.11 13.00
CA VAL A 208 6.88 11.21 13.68
C VAL A 208 6.67 10.15 14.76
N PHE A 209 7.38 9.02 14.68
CA PHE A 209 7.40 7.98 15.72
C PHE A 209 8.51 8.20 16.77
N GLY A 210 9.17 9.35 16.77
CA GLY A 210 10.18 9.69 17.76
C GLY A 210 11.55 9.02 17.54
N VAL A 211 11.81 8.47 16.36
CA VAL A 211 13.09 7.82 16.03
C VAL A 211 14.21 8.85 16.04
N LYS A 212 15.33 8.52 16.70
CA LYS A 212 16.49 9.41 16.82
C LYS A 212 17.20 9.61 15.47
N GLU A 213 17.68 10.81 15.24
CA GLU A 213 18.33 11.21 13.97
C GLU A 213 19.49 10.29 13.56
N ALA A 214 20.29 9.82 14.52
CA ALA A 214 21.39 8.89 14.23
C ALA A 214 20.88 7.54 13.67
N GLU A 215 19.78 7.05 14.16
CA GLU A 215 19.15 5.81 13.68
C GLU A 215 18.47 6.02 12.33
N ILE A 216 17.76 7.14 12.16
CA ILE A 216 17.20 7.55 10.87
C ILE A 216 18.28 7.58 9.79
N ASN A 217 19.45 8.16 10.08
CA ASN A 217 20.58 8.23 9.16
C ASN A 217 21.05 6.84 8.73
N GLY A 218 21.19 5.90 9.65
CA GLY A 218 21.58 4.53 9.36
C GLY A 218 20.56 3.79 8.50
N ILE A 219 19.26 3.95 8.80
CA ILE A 219 18.17 3.35 8.02
C ILE A 219 18.14 3.93 6.61
N VAL A 220 18.18 5.25 6.45
CA VAL A 220 18.15 5.93 5.14
C VAL A 220 19.34 5.53 4.27
N GLU A 221 20.54 5.45 4.84
CA GLU A 221 21.74 5.01 4.12
C GLU A 221 21.59 3.55 3.64
N LYS A 222 21.09 2.67 4.49
CA LYS A 222 20.83 1.28 4.14
C LYS A 222 19.73 1.15 3.07
N ILE A 223 18.64 1.88 3.19
CA ILE A 223 17.60 1.96 2.15
C ILE A 223 18.19 2.39 0.80
N ARG A 224 19.08 3.40 0.81
CA ARG A 224 19.74 3.88 -0.40
C ARG A 224 20.62 2.80 -1.03
N SER A 225 21.36 2.02 -0.23
CA SER A 225 22.23 0.94 -0.73
C SER A 225 21.47 -0.23 -1.39
N MET A 226 20.18 -0.37 -1.13
CA MET A 226 19.32 -1.45 -1.63
C MET A 226 18.41 -1.01 -2.79
N ASN A 227 18.76 0.02 -3.54
CA ASN A 227 17.89 0.60 -4.58
C ASN A 227 17.39 -0.44 -5.60
N ASP A 228 18.23 -1.38 -6.04
CA ASP A 228 17.86 -2.43 -7.00
C ASP A 228 16.77 -3.36 -6.45
N THR A 229 16.80 -3.62 -5.13
CA THR A 229 15.77 -4.41 -4.46
C THR A 229 14.41 -3.70 -4.51
N TRP A 230 14.39 -2.40 -4.24
CA TRP A 230 13.15 -1.62 -4.26
C TRP A 230 12.59 -1.47 -5.67
N GLU A 231 13.45 -1.31 -6.65
CA GLU A 231 13.08 -1.27 -8.06
C GLU A 231 12.46 -2.60 -8.52
N ARG A 232 13.08 -3.72 -8.19
CA ARG A 232 12.55 -5.05 -8.49
C ARG A 232 11.20 -5.28 -7.82
N ILE A 233 11.08 -5.01 -6.51
CA ILE A 233 9.82 -5.17 -5.77
C ILE A 233 8.73 -4.28 -6.37
N GLY A 234 9.03 -3.00 -6.62
CA GLY A 234 8.08 -2.07 -7.22
C GLY A 234 7.60 -2.52 -8.61
N LYS A 235 8.51 -2.99 -9.46
CA LYS A 235 8.18 -3.56 -10.77
C LYS A 235 7.25 -4.77 -10.65
N GLU A 236 7.58 -5.72 -9.78
CA GLU A 236 6.73 -6.89 -9.53
C GLU A 236 5.33 -6.49 -9.06
N MET A 237 5.23 -5.48 -8.17
CA MET A 237 3.92 -4.99 -7.69
C MET A 237 3.07 -4.38 -8.79
N VAL A 238 3.67 -3.72 -9.78
CA VAL A 238 2.94 -3.11 -10.90
C VAL A 238 2.55 -4.18 -11.94
N GLU A 239 3.47 -5.07 -12.30
CA GLU A 239 3.31 -5.99 -13.43
C GLU A 239 2.61 -7.31 -13.06
N HIS A 240 2.77 -7.83 -11.84
CA HIS A 240 2.23 -9.14 -11.46
C HIS A 240 0.77 -9.05 -11.00
N PRO A 241 -0.03 -10.13 -11.19
CA PRO A 241 -1.39 -10.21 -10.65
C PRO A 241 -1.39 -10.09 -9.12
N LEU A 242 -2.44 -9.46 -8.57
CA LEU A 242 -2.64 -9.34 -7.11
C LEU A 242 -2.98 -10.69 -6.47
N VAL A 243 -3.75 -11.51 -7.20
CA VAL A 243 -4.23 -12.82 -6.75
C VAL A 243 -3.86 -13.85 -7.82
N LYS A 244 -3.20 -14.92 -7.38
CA LYS A 244 -2.79 -16.04 -8.25
C LYS A 244 -3.91 -17.07 -8.35
#